data_8a58dae2c0442fa4f6f0a55eeca273a2
#
_entry.id   8a58dae2c0442fa4f6f0a55eeca273a2
#
_cell.length_a   1.000
_cell.length_b   1.000
_cell.length_c   1.000
_cell.angle_alpha   90.00
_cell.angle_beta   90.00
_cell.angle_gamma   90.00
#
_symmetry.space_group_name_H-M   'P 1'
#
loop_
_entity.id
_entity.type
_entity.pdbx_description
1 polymer ?
#
loop_
_entity_poly.entity_id
_entity_poly.type
_entity_poly.pdbx_seq_one_letter_code
_entity_poly.pdbx_strand_id
1 'polypeptide(L)'
;MAHNLNLRLVSDITFIVIIAIMTGDDLKTARTASNWTQAEAAHRLGVTQAYLSMVERGSRPVSDDLLSAALRVFPLPATARPMEDRQAVNAGDEFFKRALGELGYPGFAYLESQQLLNPAELLLLALDSDDLDARVTEALPWLPFHFPEMNWKWLTSQTKSRDRQNRLAYVALLASDVAQRRGEAQVADKLRSHVEELERSRLANEDTLAHSSLSQAERKWLRTHRTPSAAHWNLLTDLKAEDLQHVF
;
A
#
# COMPACT_ATOMS: atom_id res chain seq x y z
N MET A 1 19.58 21.44 22.22
CA MET A 1 18.73 20.48 22.97
C MET A 1 17.30 20.33 22.42
N ALA A 2 16.84 21.11 21.44
CA ALA A 2 15.46 21.05 20.89
C ALA A 2 15.27 20.01 19.76
N HIS A 3 16.34 19.52 19.14
CA HIS A 3 16.25 18.61 17.97
C HIS A 3 15.98 17.14 18.34
N ASN A 4 16.29 16.76 19.58
CA ASN A 4 16.08 15.37 20.05
C ASN A 4 14.66 15.09 20.59
N LEU A 5 13.87 16.12 20.92
CA LEU A 5 12.50 15.94 21.40
C LEU A 5 11.51 15.64 20.24
N ASN A 6 11.72 16.25 19.06
CA ASN A 6 10.84 16.03 17.90
C ASN A 6 10.98 14.63 17.31
N LEU A 7 12.17 14.05 17.27
CA LEU A 7 12.41 12.69 16.77
C LEU A 7 11.80 11.61 17.68
N ARG A 8 11.78 11.82 19.00
CA ARG A 8 11.12 10.91 19.94
C ARG A 8 9.59 10.99 19.83
N LEU A 9 9.01 12.17 19.71
CA LEU A 9 7.56 12.36 19.58
C LEU A 9 7.01 11.77 18.27
N VAL A 10 7.73 11.89 17.15
CA VAL A 10 7.34 11.28 15.87
C VAL A 10 7.45 9.75 15.93
N SER A 11 8.52 9.23 16.56
CA SER A 11 8.68 7.79 16.80
C SER A 11 7.54 7.24 17.68
N ASP A 12 7.17 7.97 18.73
CA ASP A 12 6.12 7.55 19.68
C ASP A 12 4.72 7.60 19.05
N ILE A 13 4.42 8.58 18.20
CA ILE A 13 3.13 8.66 17.48
C ILE A 13 3.03 7.54 16.43
N THR A 14 4.10 7.25 15.71
CA THR A 14 4.15 6.14 14.73
C THR A 14 4.00 4.79 15.43
N PHE A 15 4.63 4.63 16.59
CA PHE A 15 4.51 3.45 17.44
C PHE A 15 3.08 3.26 17.99
N ILE A 16 2.41 4.36 18.38
CA ILE A 16 1.02 4.37 18.86
C ILE A 16 0.03 3.98 17.75
N VAL A 17 0.26 4.36 16.50
CA VAL A 17 -0.60 3.98 15.36
C VAL A 17 -0.48 2.50 15.03
N ILE A 18 0.71 1.90 15.16
CA ILE A 18 0.90 0.44 15.01
C ILE A 18 0.23 -0.32 16.16
N ILE A 19 0.30 0.21 17.38
CA ILE A 19 -0.36 -0.35 18.57
C ILE A 19 -1.89 -0.48 18.38
N ALA A 20 -2.51 0.45 17.66
CA ALA A 20 -3.96 0.44 17.43
C ALA A 20 -4.42 -0.62 16.39
N ILE A 21 -3.50 -1.29 15.71
CA ILE A 21 -3.83 -2.16 14.55
C ILE A 21 -3.54 -3.65 14.85
N MET A 22 -2.59 -4.01 15.72
CA MET A 22 -2.28 -5.41 15.99
C MET A 22 -3.22 -6.03 17.02
N THR A 23 -4.05 -6.94 16.57
CA THR A 23 -4.98 -7.71 17.41
C THR A 23 -4.38 -9.05 17.87
N GLY A 24 -5.04 -9.73 18.79
CA GLY A 24 -4.65 -11.10 19.16
C GLY A 24 -4.77 -12.09 18.00
N ASP A 25 -5.67 -11.85 17.05
CA ASP A 25 -5.83 -12.68 15.85
C ASP A 25 -4.68 -12.45 14.85
N ASP A 26 -4.15 -11.25 14.76
CA ASP A 26 -2.94 -10.95 13.97
C ASP A 26 -1.72 -11.69 14.52
N LEU A 27 -1.57 -11.73 15.85
CA LEU A 27 -0.50 -12.51 16.53
C LEU A 27 -0.64 -14.00 16.24
N LYS A 28 -1.87 -14.54 16.30
CA LYS A 28 -2.16 -15.93 15.96
C LYS A 28 -1.83 -16.23 14.51
N THR A 29 -2.20 -15.36 13.60
CA THR A 29 -1.91 -15.46 12.17
C THR A 29 -0.40 -15.47 11.92
N ALA A 30 0.34 -14.52 12.50
CA ALA A 30 1.80 -14.46 12.39
C ALA A 30 2.49 -15.72 12.94
N ARG A 31 2.01 -16.21 14.07
CA ARG A 31 2.51 -17.47 14.67
C ARG A 31 2.27 -18.68 13.77
N THR A 32 1.06 -18.82 13.25
CA THR A 32 0.72 -19.96 12.38
C THR A 32 1.45 -19.90 11.04
N ALA A 33 1.63 -18.71 10.47
CA ALA A 33 2.44 -18.49 9.27
C ALA A 33 3.91 -18.88 9.49
N SER A 34 4.41 -18.70 10.73
CA SER A 34 5.76 -19.12 11.13
C SER A 34 5.85 -20.62 11.50
N ASN A 35 4.75 -21.37 11.40
CA ASN A 35 4.65 -22.77 11.82
C ASN A 35 5.04 -23.03 13.30
N TRP A 36 4.81 -22.06 14.20
CA TRP A 36 5.13 -22.21 15.62
C TRP A 36 3.92 -22.63 16.45
N THR A 37 4.19 -23.49 17.43
CA THR A 37 3.23 -23.77 18.49
C THR A 37 3.06 -22.55 19.40
N GLN A 38 1.97 -22.50 20.18
CA GLN A 38 1.80 -21.43 21.18
C GLN A 38 2.92 -21.40 22.22
N ALA A 39 3.48 -22.57 22.58
CA ALA A 39 4.59 -22.67 23.53
C ALA A 39 5.89 -22.06 22.96
N GLU A 40 6.24 -22.38 21.71
CA GLU A 40 7.41 -21.83 21.04
C GLU A 40 7.30 -20.31 20.85
N ALA A 41 6.14 -19.84 20.39
CA ALA A 41 5.92 -18.41 20.22
C ALA A 41 5.99 -17.67 21.56
N ALA A 42 5.35 -18.20 22.61
CA ALA A 42 5.40 -17.61 23.95
C ALA A 42 6.83 -17.49 24.48
N HIS A 43 7.63 -18.55 24.32
CA HIS A 43 9.04 -18.53 24.71
C HIS A 43 9.83 -17.43 23.98
N ARG A 44 9.64 -17.30 22.66
CA ARG A 44 10.32 -16.27 21.83
C ARG A 44 9.86 -14.85 22.15
N LEU A 45 8.58 -14.69 22.50
CA LEU A 45 7.98 -13.43 22.89
C LEU A 45 8.27 -13.03 24.35
N GLY A 46 8.90 -13.92 25.14
CA GLY A 46 9.18 -13.68 26.56
C GLY A 46 7.93 -13.67 27.45
N VAL A 47 6.87 -14.39 27.05
CA VAL A 47 5.60 -14.48 27.81
C VAL A 47 5.25 -15.93 28.15
N THR A 48 4.25 -16.14 29.01
CA THR A 48 3.72 -17.49 29.25
C THR A 48 2.78 -17.95 28.13
N GLN A 49 2.74 -19.25 27.84
CA GLN A 49 1.80 -19.82 26.86
C GLN A 49 0.33 -19.48 27.21
N ALA A 50 -0.02 -19.52 28.51
CA ALA A 50 -1.37 -19.20 28.95
C ALA A 50 -1.75 -17.74 28.65
N TYR A 51 -0.82 -16.81 28.84
CA TYR A 51 -1.02 -15.40 28.51
C TYR A 51 -1.19 -15.21 26.99
N LEU A 52 -0.29 -15.78 26.17
CA LEU A 52 -0.40 -15.71 24.72
C LEU A 52 -1.73 -16.29 24.24
N SER A 53 -2.18 -17.43 24.80
CA SER A 53 -3.47 -18.04 24.47
C SER A 53 -4.67 -17.15 24.80
N MET A 54 -4.63 -16.38 25.89
CA MET A 54 -5.68 -15.42 26.24
C MET A 54 -5.71 -14.24 25.26
N VAL A 55 -4.55 -13.76 24.85
CA VAL A 55 -4.43 -12.66 23.87
C VAL A 55 -4.93 -13.12 22.50
N GLU A 56 -4.49 -14.27 22.01
CA GLU A 56 -4.90 -14.83 20.71
C GLU A 56 -6.42 -15.11 20.61
N ARG A 57 -7.08 -15.34 21.76
CA ARG A 57 -8.55 -15.52 21.85
C ARG A 57 -9.31 -14.21 22.04
N GLY A 58 -8.61 -13.07 22.11
CA GLY A 58 -9.21 -11.78 22.38
C GLY A 58 -9.68 -11.57 23.81
N SER A 59 -9.36 -12.51 24.74
CA SER A 59 -9.71 -12.41 26.18
C SER A 59 -8.84 -11.38 26.91
N ARG A 60 -7.71 -11.00 26.35
CA ARG A 60 -6.85 -9.89 26.78
C ARG A 60 -6.36 -9.09 25.58
N PRO A 61 -6.21 -7.77 25.75
CA PRO A 61 -5.59 -6.94 24.71
C PRO A 61 -4.10 -7.27 24.58
N VAL A 62 -3.53 -6.97 23.41
CA VAL A 62 -2.09 -6.99 23.19
C VAL A 62 -1.48 -5.85 24.01
N SER A 63 -0.55 -6.15 24.95
CA SER A 63 0.18 -5.12 25.67
C SER A 63 1.31 -4.54 24.83
N ASP A 64 1.77 -3.32 25.16
CA ASP A 64 2.87 -2.64 24.46
C ASP A 64 4.16 -3.46 24.46
N ASP A 65 4.46 -4.13 25.59
CA ASP A 65 5.63 -5.01 25.69
C ASP A 65 5.51 -6.23 24.77
N LEU A 66 4.33 -6.87 24.74
CA LEU A 66 4.08 -8.00 23.85
C LEU A 66 4.12 -7.58 22.39
N LEU A 67 3.55 -6.44 22.06
CA LEU A 67 3.63 -5.87 20.72
C LEU A 67 5.08 -5.62 20.30
N SER A 68 5.86 -4.95 21.16
CA SER A 68 7.28 -4.69 20.91
C SER A 68 8.09 -5.97 20.72
N ALA A 69 7.77 -7.02 21.48
CA ALA A 69 8.38 -8.35 21.30
C ALA A 69 7.93 -8.99 19.98
N ALA A 70 6.65 -8.92 19.64
CA ALA A 70 6.10 -9.47 18.40
C ALA A 70 6.72 -8.83 17.14
N LEU A 71 6.88 -7.51 17.16
CA LEU A 71 7.51 -6.76 16.07
C LEU A 71 9.00 -7.15 15.84
N ARG A 72 9.68 -7.68 16.88
CA ARG A 72 11.06 -8.18 16.74
C ARG A 72 11.13 -9.64 16.30
N VAL A 73 10.11 -10.41 16.60
CA VAL A 73 10.13 -11.88 16.49
C VAL A 73 9.39 -12.38 15.25
N PHE A 74 8.30 -11.71 14.86
CA PHE A 74 7.54 -12.06 13.67
C PHE A 74 7.87 -11.13 12.51
N PRO A 75 7.95 -11.65 11.28
CA PRO A 75 7.94 -10.79 10.10
C PRO A 75 6.62 -10.02 10.06
N LEU A 76 6.70 -8.70 10.09
CA LEU A 76 5.50 -7.86 9.97
C LEU A 76 4.84 -8.09 8.60
N PRO A 77 3.51 -8.29 8.56
CA PRO A 77 2.78 -8.16 7.32
C PRO A 77 3.11 -6.82 6.65
N ALA A 78 3.22 -6.78 5.35
CA ALA A 78 3.59 -5.55 4.64
C ALA A 78 2.69 -4.37 5.01
N THR A 79 1.38 -4.62 5.20
CA THR A 79 0.37 -3.62 5.58
C THR A 79 0.48 -3.12 7.02
N ALA A 80 1.18 -3.85 7.90
CA ALA A 80 1.41 -3.44 9.29
C ALA A 80 2.76 -2.70 9.48
N ARG A 81 3.55 -2.55 8.43
CA ARG A 81 4.80 -1.77 8.48
C ARG A 81 4.49 -0.29 8.73
N PRO A 82 5.35 0.43 9.48
CA PRO A 82 5.19 1.87 9.68
C PRO A 82 5.10 2.61 8.34
N MET A 83 4.25 3.60 8.29
CA MET A 83 4.14 4.52 7.14
C MET A 83 4.78 5.86 7.53
N GLU A 84 5.63 6.37 6.69
CA GLU A 84 6.24 7.67 6.84
C GLU A 84 5.69 8.62 5.78
N ASP A 85 5.55 9.89 6.14
CA ASP A 85 5.22 10.94 5.18
C ASP A 85 6.48 11.35 4.41
N ARG A 86 6.93 10.46 3.53
CA ARG A 86 8.10 10.70 2.67
C ARG A 86 7.68 11.48 1.43
N GLN A 87 8.58 12.31 0.95
CA GLN A 87 8.43 12.95 -0.35
C GLN A 87 9.16 12.11 -1.42
N ALA A 88 8.55 12.01 -2.60
CA ALA A 88 9.10 11.26 -3.73
C ALA A 88 10.38 11.86 -4.35
N VAL A 89 10.85 13.00 -3.85
CA VAL A 89 11.89 13.87 -4.44
C VAL A 89 13.20 13.16 -4.85
N ASN A 90 13.46 11.93 -4.37
CA ASN A 90 14.66 11.16 -4.73
C ASN A 90 14.37 9.69 -5.09
N ALA A 91 13.11 9.31 -5.31
CA ALA A 91 12.76 7.95 -5.65
C ALA A 91 12.80 7.77 -7.17
N GLY A 92 13.92 7.24 -7.68
CA GLY A 92 14.02 6.85 -9.10
C GLY A 92 13.36 5.49 -9.37
N ASP A 93 13.23 5.10 -10.66
CA ASP A 93 12.58 3.86 -11.08
C ASP A 93 13.13 2.61 -10.39
N GLU A 94 14.44 2.54 -10.18
CA GLU A 94 15.08 1.41 -9.51
C GLU A 94 14.63 1.24 -8.05
N PHE A 95 14.33 2.34 -7.36
CA PHE A 95 13.75 2.31 -6.02
C PHE A 95 12.36 1.64 -6.06
N PHE A 96 11.49 2.05 -6.97
CA PHE A 96 10.14 1.49 -7.10
C PHE A 96 10.16 0.03 -7.53
N LYS A 97 11.02 -0.34 -8.49
CA LYS A 97 11.19 -1.73 -8.95
C LYS A 97 11.61 -2.64 -7.80
N ARG A 98 12.59 -2.22 -7.00
CA ARG A 98 13.06 -2.99 -5.83
C ARG A 98 12.00 -3.09 -4.75
N ALA A 99 11.32 -1.98 -4.42
CA ALA A 99 10.29 -1.98 -3.40
C ALA A 99 9.06 -2.83 -3.80
N LEU A 100 8.67 -2.82 -5.08
CA LEU A 100 7.63 -3.71 -5.62
C LEU A 100 8.08 -5.19 -5.56
N GLY A 101 9.32 -5.49 -5.94
CA GLY A 101 9.89 -6.85 -5.83
C GLY A 101 9.88 -7.38 -4.40
N GLU A 102 10.26 -6.54 -3.43
CA GLU A 102 10.24 -6.87 -1.99
C GLU A 102 8.82 -7.14 -1.45
N LEU A 103 7.80 -6.48 -2.01
CA LEU A 103 6.40 -6.75 -1.71
C LEU A 103 5.88 -8.03 -2.39
N GLY A 104 6.66 -8.66 -3.25
CA GLY A 104 6.32 -9.90 -3.96
C GLY A 104 5.76 -9.69 -5.37
N TYR A 105 5.90 -8.50 -5.96
CA TYR A 105 5.50 -8.27 -7.35
C TYR A 105 6.31 -9.14 -8.30
N PRO A 106 5.66 -10.04 -9.10
CA PRO A 106 6.39 -11.05 -9.88
C PRO A 106 7.36 -10.45 -10.90
N GLY A 107 6.99 -9.31 -11.51
CA GLY A 107 7.79 -8.66 -12.55
C GLY A 107 9.16 -8.15 -12.08
N PHE A 108 9.35 -7.97 -10.76
CA PHE A 108 10.57 -7.46 -10.15
C PHE A 108 11.12 -8.36 -9.02
N ALA A 109 10.59 -9.56 -8.85
CA ALA A 109 10.98 -10.49 -7.78
C ALA A 109 12.46 -10.92 -7.82
N TYR A 110 13.15 -10.68 -8.93
CA TYR A 110 14.59 -10.94 -9.08
C TYR A 110 15.49 -9.84 -8.49
N LEU A 111 14.92 -8.71 -8.06
CA LEU A 111 15.66 -7.60 -7.48
C LEU A 111 15.67 -7.76 -5.96
N GLU A 112 16.86 -7.96 -5.39
CA GLU A 112 17.00 -7.94 -3.93
C GLU A 112 16.89 -6.52 -3.39
N SER A 113 16.13 -6.34 -2.31
CA SER A 113 15.96 -5.09 -1.59
C SER A 113 15.99 -5.33 -0.09
N GLN A 114 16.40 -4.31 0.67
CA GLN A 114 16.28 -4.27 2.12
C GLN A 114 15.29 -3.18 2.58
N GLN A 115 14.56 -2.57 1.66
CA GLN A 115 13.63 -1.49 1.94
C GLN A 115 12.22 -2.05 2.13
N LEU A 116 11.89 -2.37 3.37
CA LEU A 116 10.58 -2.89 3.75
C LEU A 116 9.54 -1.78 3.85
N LEU A 117 8.99 -1.33 2.71
CA LEU A 117 7.94 -0.31 2.69
C LEU A 117 6.54 -0.89 2.96
N ASN A 118 5.66 -0.05 3.51
CA ASN A 118 4.23 -0.32 3.54
C ASN A 118 3.65 -0.15 2.12
N PRO A 119 2.77 -1.06 1.63
CA PRO A 119 2.20 -0.94 0.27
C PRO A 119 1.42 0.35 0.05
N ALA A 120 0.74 0.91 1.07
CA ALA A 120 0.07 2.20 0.97
C ALA A 120 1.08 3.36 0.83
N GLU A 121 2.20 3.30 1.53
CA GLU A 121 3.28 4.27 1.40
C GLU A 121 3.94 4.20 0.02
N LEU A 122 4.26 2.99 -0.45
CA LEU A 122 4.83 2.81 -1.78
C LEU A 122 3.91 3.33 -2.88
N LEU A 123 2.61 3.03 -2.78
CA LEU A 123 1.63 3.53 -3.74
C LEU A 123 1.55 5.06 -3.71
N LEU A 124 1.52 5.68 -2.52
CA LEU A 124 1.51 7.13 -2.38
C LEU A 124 2.72 7.77 -3.06
N LEU A 125 3.93 7.26 -2.78
CA LEU A 125 5.18 7.76 -3.38
C LEU A 125 5.14 7.67 -4.92
N ALA A 126 4.66 6.56 -5.45
CA ALA A 126 4.53 6.38 -6.91
C ALA A 126 3.49 7.33 -7.53
N LEU A 127 2.34 7.52 -6.87
CA LEU A 127 1.31 8.45 -7.34
C LEU A 127 1.75 9.92 -7.25
N ASP A 128 2.66 10.26 -6.35
CA ASP A 128 3.22 11.60 -6.18
C ASP A 128 4.40 11.88 -7.12
N SER A 129 4.95 10.84 -7.75
CA SER A 129 6.03 10.97 -8.72
C SER A 129 5.54 11.64 -10.01
N ASP A 130 6.41 12.47 -10.59
CA ASP A 130 6.12 13.17 -11.84
C ASP A 130 6.28 12.26 -13.06
N ASP A 131 7.36 11.51 -13.11
CA ASP A 131 7.66 10.58 -14.19
C ASP A 131 8.12 9.23 -13.63
N LEU A 132 7.50 8.14 -14.10
CA LEU A 132 7.86 6.76 -13.79
C LEU A 132 8.04 5.95 -15.06
N ASP A 133 8.92 4.96 -14.99
CA ASP A 133 9.03 3.90 -16.00
C ASP A 133 7.66 3.24 -16.25
N ALA A 134 7.35 2.96 -17.52
CA ALA A 134 6.08 2.36 -17.90
C ALA A 134 5.77 1.07 -17.13
N ARG A 135 6.76 0.20 -16.94
CA ARG A 135 6.58 -1.06 -16.20
C ARG A 135 6.28 -0.85 -14.72
N VAL A 136 6.81 0.23 -14.12
CA VAL A 136 6.47 0.61 -12.74
C VAL A 136 5.03 1.10 -12.70
N THR A 137 4.63 1.96 -13.64
CA THR A 137 3.25 2.46 -13.73
C THR A 137 2.25 1.33 -13.95
N GLU A 138 2.55 0.37 -14.81
CA GLU A 138 1.75 -0.83 -15.06
C GLU A 138 1.63 -1.74 -13.80
N ALA A 139 2.64 -1.72 -12.93
CA ALA A 139 2.64 -2.50 -11.69
C ALA A 139 1.80 -1.87 -10.58
N LEU A 140 1.46 -0.57 -10.64
CA LEU A 140 0.77 0.11 -9.55
C LEU A 140 -0.59 -0.52 -9.18
N PRO A 141 -1.45 -0.95 -10.13
CA PRO A 141 -2.72 -1.60 -9.80
C PRO A 141 -2.57 -2.94 -9.06
N TRP A 142 -1.40 -3.58 -9.15
CA TRP A 142 -1.12 -4.79 -8.39
C TRP A 142 -1.12 -4.55 -6.87
N LEU A 143 -0.69 -3.36 -6.41
CA LEU A 143 -0.65 -3.03 -4.97
C LEU A 143 -2.04 -3.09 -4.33
N PRO A 144 -3.06 -2.33 -4.79
CA PRO A 144 -4.39 -2.43 -4.20
C PRO A 144 -5.07 -3.77 -4.43
N PHE A 145 -4.75 -4.48 -5.52
CA PHE A 145 -5.25 -5.82 -5.77
C PHE A 145 -4.71 -6.82 -4.74
N HIS A 146 -3.40 -6.83 -4.52
CA HIS A 146 -2.73 -7.79 -3.63
C HIS A 146 -2.87 -7.40 -2.15
N PHE A 147 -3.01 -6.12 -1.84
CA PHE A 147 -3.19 -5.59 -0.49
C PHE A 147 -4.50 -4.79 -0.36
N PRO A 148 -5.67 -5.42 -0.57
CA PRO A 148 -6.96 -4.72 -0.54
C PRO A 148 -7.29 -4.13 0.84
N GLU A 149 -6.63 -4.61 1.90
CA GLU A 149 -6.75 -4.16 3.30
C GLU A 149 -5.71 -3.10 3.70
N MET A 150 -4.95 -2.52 2.74
CA MET A 150 -4.01 -1.46 3.07
C MET A 150 -4.72 -0.26 3.73
N ASN A 151 -3.99 0.63 4.38
CA ASN A 151 -4.58 1.76 5.08
C ASN A 151 -5.15 2.82 4.12
N TRP A 152 -6.35 2.53 3.56
CA TRP A 152 -7.05 3.41 2.63
C TRP A 152 -7.38 4.78 3.22
N LYS A 153 -7.71 4.86 4.52
CA LYS A 153 -8.01 6.12 5.18
C LYS A 153 -6.81 7.07 5.13
N TRP A 154 -5.63 6.55 5.48
CA TRP A 154 -4.38 7.31 5.41
C TRP A 154 -4.06 7.67 3.96
N LEU A 155 -4.07 6.70 3.05
CA LEU A 155 -3.74 6.88 1.63
C LEU A 155 -4.66 7.91 0.96
N THR A 156 -5.97 7.83 1.18
CA THR A 156 -6.95 8.81 0.67
C THR A 156 -6.67 10.22 1.23
N SER A 157 -6.37 10.33 2.51
CA SER A 157 -6.04 11.62 3.12
C SER A 157 -4.77 12.22 2.49
N GLN A 158 -3.73 11.42 2.36
CA GLN A 158 -2.45 11.87 1.80
C GLN A 158 -2.54 12.23 0.30
N THR A 159 -3.27 11.46 -0.48
CA THR A 159 -3.45 11.78 -1.92
C THR A 159 -4.29 13.03 -2.12
N LYS A 160 -5.31 13.28 -1.28
CA LYS A 160 -6.10 14.51 -1.31
C LYS A 160 -5.27 15.75 -0.97
N SER A 161 -4.37 15.67 0.00
CA SER A 161 -3.50 16.80 0.38
C SER A 161 -2.47 17.17 -0.69
N ARG A 162 -2.24 16.27 -1.67
CA ARG A 162 -1.28 16.42 -2.78
C ARG A 162 -1.92 16.51 -4.15
N ASP A 163 -3.25 16.62 -4.22
CA ASP A 163 -4.01 16.63 -5.47
C ASP A 163 -3.75 15.39 -6.36
N ARG A 164 -3.58 14.20 -5.74
CA ARG A 164 -3.33 12.91 -6.41
C ARG A 164 -4.48 11.92 -6.33
N GLN A 165 -5.63 12.33 -5.79
CA GLN A 165 -6.80 11.45 -5.61
C GLN A 165 -7.37 10.88 -6.91
N ASN A 166 -7.27 11.60 -8.04
CA ASN A 166 -7.68 11.09 -9.34
C ASN A 166 -6.78 9.93 -9.80
N ARG A 167 -5.47 10.04 -9.57
CA ARG A 167 -4.51 8.96 -9.86
C ARG A 167 -4.81 7.72 -9.01
N LEU A 168 -5.04 7.90 -7.69
CA LEU A 168 -5.39 6.81 -6.79
C LEU A 168 -6.67 6.11 -7.21
N ALA A 169 -7.72 6.89 -7.51
CA ALA A 169 -9.00 6.34 -7.93
C ALA A 169 -8.89 5.52 -9.21
N TYR A 170 -8.11 6.00 -10.19
CA TYR A 170 -7.90 5.28 -11.44
C TYR A 170 -7.11 3.98 -11.24
N VAL A 171 -6.04 4.00 -10.45
CA VAL A 171 -5.28 2.79 -10.10
C VAL A 171 -6.14 1.78 -9.37
N ALA A 172 -6.97 2.21 -8.40
CA ALA A 172 -7.90 1.35 -7.70
C ALA A 172 -8.98 0.76 -8.62
N LEU A 173 -9.47 1.56 -9.59
CA LEU A 173 -10.43 1.11 -10.59
C LEU A 173 -9.82 0.04 -11.51
N LEU A 174 -8.61 0.25 -12.02
CA LEU A 174 -7.90 -0.75 -12.82
C LEU A 174 -7.72 -2.07 -12.04
N ALA A 175 -7.33 -1.99 -10.77
CA ALA A 175 -7.20 -3.15 -9.90
C ALA A 175 -8.55 -3.87 -9.68
N SER A 176 -9.64 -3.13 -9.49
CA SER A 176 -11.00 -3.67 -9.38
C SER A 176 -11.43 -4.40 -10.66
N ASP A 177 -11.17 -3.81 -11.82
CA ASP A 177 -11.51 -4.42 -13.11
C ASP A 177 -10.71 -5.71 -13.37
N VAL A 178 -9.43 -5.74 -12.98
CA VAL A 178 -8.61 -6.96 -13.02
C VAL A 178 -9.17 -8.02 -12.05
N ALA A 179 -9.50 -7.65 -10.81
CA ALA A 179 -10.09 -8.57 -9.82
C ALA A 179 -11.40 -9.17 -10.34
N GLN A 180 -12.26 -8.36 -10.95
CA GLN A 180 -13.51 -8.84 -11.55
C GLN A 180 -13.27 -9.86 -12.66
N ARG A 181 -12.31 -9.62 -13.54
CA ARG A 181 -11.95 -10.54 -14.63
C ARG A 181 -11.38 -11.86 -14.12
N ARG A 182 -10.70 -11.84 -12.99
CA ARG A 182 -10.15 -13.02 -12.32
C ARG A 182 -11.16 -13.77 -11.45
N GLY A 183 -12.38 -13.25 -11.32
CA GLY A 183 -13.42 -13.84 -10.48
C GLY A 183 -13.28 -13.54 -8.98
N GLU A 184 -12.42 -12.62 -8.61
CA GLU A 184 -12.18 -12.21 -7.22
C GLU A 184 -13.17 -11.11 -6.79
N ALA A 185 -14.45 -11.45 -6.76
CA ALA A 185 -15.55 -10.50 -6.57
C ALA A 185 -15.42 -9.67 -5.27
N GLN A 186 -14.99 -10.31 -4.17
CA GLN A 186 -14.84 -9.58 -2.89
C GLN A 186 -13.78 -8.48 -2.97
N VAL A 187 -12.65 -8.75 -3.63
CA VAL A 187 -11.59 -7.76 -3.85
C VAL A 187 -12.11 -6.65 -4.76
N ALA A 188 -12.77 -7.03 -5.86
CA ALA A 188 -13.33 -6.07 -6.81
C ALA A 188 -14.33 -5.12 -6.15
N ASP A 189 -15.29 -5.63 -5.37
CA ASP A 189 -16.31 -4.83 -4.69
C ASP A 189 -15.71 -3.90 -3.65
N LYS A 190 -14.72 -4.39 -2.88
CA LYS A 190 -14.02 -3.57 -1.91
C LYS A 190 -13.28 -2.41 -2.57
N LEU A 191 -12.50 -2.67 -3.61
CA LEU A 191 -11.79 -1.63 -4.35
C LEU A 191 -12.76 -0.62 -4.97
N ARG A 192 -13.90 -1.09 -5.48
CA ARG A 192 -14.94 -0.23 -6.05
C ARG A 192 -15.53 0.71 -5.01
N SER A 193 -15.74 0.27 -3.78
CA SER A 193 -16.23 1.13 -2.69
C SER A 193 -15.27 2.30 -2.40
N HIS A 194 -13.95 2.07 -2.48
CA HIS A 194 -12.95 3.13 -2.33
C HIS A 194 -12.95 4.10 -3.52
N VAL A 195 -13.15 3.59 -4.74
CA VAL A 195 -13.32 4.45 -5.94
C VAL A 195 -14.54 5.36 -5.79
N GLU A 196 -15.67 4.84 -5.30
CA GLU A 196 -16.89 5.61 -5.04
C GLU A 196 -16.68 6.67 -3.94
N GLU A 197 -15.89 6.38 -2.92
CA GLU A 197 -15.52 7.37 -1.89
C GLU A 197 -14.68 8.51 -2.50
N LEU A 198 -13.73 8.18 -3.36
CA LEU A 198 -12.85 9.14 -4.05
C LEU A 198 -13.60 10.01 -5.05
N GLU A 199 -14.70 9.51 -5.65
CA GLU A 199 -15.53 10.25 -6.59
C GLU A 199 -16.03 11.59 -6.00
N ARG A 200 -16.33 11.63 -4.70
CA ARG A 200 -16.77 12.84 -4.01
C ARG A 200 -15.74 13.96 -3.97
N SER A 201 -14.48 13.63 -4.25
CA SER A 201 -13.36 14.58 -4.23
C SER A 201 -12.61 14.62 -5.56
N ARG A 202 -13.24 14.15 -6.64
CA ARG A 202 -12.65 14.14 -7.98
C ARG A 202 -12.25 15.54 -8.42
N LEU A 203 -11.01 15.68 -8.89
CA LEU A 203 -10.48 16.94 -9.43
C LEU A 203 -10.93 17.16 -10.87
N ALA A 204 -11.26 18.41 -11.19
CA ALA A 204 -11.59 18.83 -12.55
C ALA A 204 -10.35 19.05 -13.43
N ASN A 205 -9.19 19.25 -12.82
CA ASN A 205 -7.95 19.51 -13.56
C ASN A 205 -7.45 18.24 -14.23
N GLU A 206 -6.98 18.39 -15.48
CA GLU A 206 -6.33 17.33 -16.24
C GLU A 206 -4.95 17.05 -15.65
N ASP A 207 -4.64 15.77 -15.43
CA ASP A 207 -3.36 15.27 -14.92
C ASP A 207 -2.90 14.08 -15.78
N THR A 208 -1.72 13.54 -15.47
CA THR A 208 -1.18 12.33 -16.09
C THR A 208 -1.06 11.23 -15.03
N LEU A 209 -0.95 9.98 -15.43
CA LEU A 209 -0.61 8.90 -14.50
C LEU A 209 0.91 8.76 -14.42
N ALA A 210 1.55 9.60 -13.56
CA ALA A 210 2.99 9.62 -13.35
C ALA A 210 3.81 9.73 -14.65
N HIS A 211 3.39 10.63 -15.57
CA HIS A 211 4.07 10.91 -16.82
C HIS A 211 3.94 12.40 -17.21
N SER A 212 4.54 13.25 -16.39
CA SER A 212 4.42 14.72 -16.55
C SER A 212 5.20 15.26 -17.74
N SER A 213 6.25 14.55 -18.18
CA SER A 213 7.14 14.92 -19.30
C SER A 213 6.52 14.77 -20.69
N LEU A 214 5.24 14.34 -20.79
CA LEU A 214 4.52 14.22 -22.06
C LEU A 214 4.58 15.52 -22.86
N SER A 215 4.98 15.40 -24.14
CA SER A 215 4.93 16.49 -25.10
C SER A 215 3.48 16.92 -25.40
N GLN A 216 3.32 18.09 -25.98
CA GLN A 216 1.99 18.57 -26.38
C GLN A 216 1.31 17.66 -27.42
N ALA A 217 2.09 17.04 -28.31
CA ALA A 217 1.58 16.11 -29.31
C ALA A 217 1.03 14.84 -28.63
N GLU A 218 1.76 14.26 -27.68
CA GLU A 218 1.33 13.09 -26.89
C GLU A 218 0.10 13.40 -26.05
N ARG A 219 0.07 14.56 -25.37
CA ARG A 219 -1.13 15.00 -24.62
C ARG A 219 -2.35 15.11 -25.51
N LYS A 220 -2.20 15.68 -26.73
CA LYS A 220 -3.28 15.78 -27.69
C LYS A 220 -3.74 14.40 -28.16
N TRP A 221 -2.82 13.49 -28.40
CA TRP A 221 -3.13 12.13 -28.81
C TRP A 221 -3.88 11.38 -27.70
N LEU A 222 -3.38 11.41 -26.47
CA LEU A 222 -4.01 10.76 -25.31
C LEU A 222 -5.42 11.28 -25.04
N ARG A 223 -5.70 12.58 -25.22
CA ARG A 223 -7.07 13.11 -25.05
C ARG A 223 -8.09 12.43 -25.96
N THR A 224 -7.67 11.95 -27.11
CA THR A 224 -8.54 11.29 -28.10
C THR A 224 -8.52 9.77 -28.01
N HIS A 225 -7.51 9.18 -27.35
CA HIS A 225 -7.29 7.72 -27.30
C HIS A 225 -7.42 7.12 -25.90
N ARG A 226 -7.48 7.95 -24.85
CA ARG A 226 -7.69 7.48 -23.48
C ARG A 226 -9.04 6.77 -23.31
N THR A 227 -9.11 5.84 -22.38
CA THR A 227 -10.35 5.14 -22.06
C THR A 227 -11.42 6.08 -21.49
N PRO A 228 -12.73 5.73 -21.56
CA PRO A 228 -13.78 6.48 -20.88
C PRO A 228 -13.51 6.67 -19.39
N SER A 229 -12.96 5.65 -18.72
CA SER A 229 -12.59 5.70 -17.31
C SER A 229 -11.45 6.69 -17.03
N ALA A 230 -10.40 6.70 -17.85
CA ALA A 230 -9.32 7.69 -17.75
C ALA A 230 -9.84 9.11 -18.00
N ALA A 231 -10.74 9.27 -18.97
CA ALA A 231 -11.38 10.55 -19.26
C ALA A 231 -12.24 11.03 -18.08
N HIS A 232 -12.99 10.11 -17.45
CA HIS A 232 -13.78 10.41 -16.27
C HIS A 232 -12.93 10.95 -15.11
N TRP A 233 -11.76 10.33 -14.86
CA TRP A 233 -10.82 10.77 -13.83
C TRP A 233 -9.88 11.90 -14.28
N ASN A 234 -10.13 12.53 -15.43
CA ASN A 234 -9.32 13.61 -16.01
C ASN A 234 -7.83 13.24 -16.17
N LEU A 235 -7.53 11.97 -16.46
CA LEU A 235 -6.16 11.49 -16.64
C LEU A 235 -5.82 11.32 -18.12
N LEU A 236 -4.61 11.71 -18.47
CA LEU A 236 -3.95 11.43 -19.74
C LEU A 236 -3.14 10.15 -19.61
N THR A 237 -3.77 9.02 -19.89
CA THR A 237 -3.16 7.70 -19.93
C THR A 237 -3.99 6.79 -20.85
N ASP A 238 -3.34 5.87 -21.51
CA ASP A 238 -3.94 4.80 -22.30
C ASP A 238 -3.94 3.46 -21.56
N LEU A 239 -3.31 3.40 -20.37
CA LEU A 239 -3.30 2.20 -19.54
C LEU A 239 -4.72 1.72 -19.24
N LYS A 240 -4.97 0.45 -19.44
CA LYS A 240 -6.27 -0.20 -19.21
C LYS A 240 -6.09 -1.59 -18.60
N ALA A 241 -7.14 -2.10 -17.98
CA ALA A 241 -7.11 -3.39 -17.29
C ALA A 241 -6.79 -4.58 -18.19
N GLU A 242 -7.10 -4.48 -19.51
CA GLU A 242 -6.76 -5.49 -20.51
C GLU A 242 -5.26 -5.69 -20.66
N ASP A 243 -4.49 -4.63 -20.57
CA ASP A 243 -3.03 -4.64 -20.74
C ASP A 243 -2.32 -5.27 -19.52
N LEU A 244 -3.00 -5.33 -18.39
CA LEU A 244 -2.46 -5.78 -17.11
C LEU A 244 -2.60 -7.29 -16.84
N GLN A 245 -3.18 -8.07 -17.75
CA GLN A 245 -3.44 -9.49 -17.54
C GLN A 245 -2.17 -10.34 -17.30
N HIS A 246 -1.02 -9.86 -17.73
CA HIS A 246 0.28 -10.54 -17.57
C HIS A 246 1.03 -10.13 -16.29
N VAL A 247 0.48 -9.16 -15.56
CA VAL A 247 1.14 -8.49 -14.43
C VAL A 247 0.70 -9.08 -13.07
N PHE A 248 -0.37 -9.89 -13.06
CA PHE A 248 -1.03 -10.45 -11.87
C PHE A 248 -0.99 -11.96 -11.80
#